data_7e6a46b4c13182cb4e2b154baf3989b9
#
_entry.id   7e6a46b4c13182cb4e2b154baf3989b9
#
_cell.length_a   1.000
_cell.length_b   1.000
_cell.length_c   1.000
_cell.angle_alpha   90.00
_cell.angle_beta   90.00
_cell.angle_gamma   90.00
#
_symmetry.space_group_name_H-M   'P 1'
#
loop_
_entity.id
_entity.type
_entity.pdbx_description
1 polymer ?
#
loop_
_entity_poly.entity_id
_entity_poly.type
_entity_poly.pdbx_seq_one_letter_code
_entity_poly.pdbx_strand_id
1 'polypeptide(L)'
;MKNISLAIFLSIIALLDVNAQAAKPLKVQTNVKSEKHISSSILLWMRTDKLRQDGMNRWKGPHSKIISANKGLLEYRQIHFAENNKGLWPAISGVETNIAQNRKIDGVADVTLKNLFSIFRGKKQNKLAYADEVNLFKRTILYAAFPHSYWYKVADSNAEIGANAMVFFRKKESVSDADFRKFINDELTPALANTGMLKELRNKVYNPWKEKQWNTPNVAHDNNEADQFQASIMLGFTNKSEMEKFFTSEEIEKLSERISIYCSAAHAYEVYETITFVKDGKQIQ
;
A
#
# COMPACT_ATOMS: atom_id res chain seq x y z
N MET A 1 37.42 -54.33 43.54
CA MET A 1 38.00 -53.26 42.73
C MET A 1 37.34 -53.35 41.35
N LYS A 2 36.40 -52.45 41.07
CA LYS A 2 35.66 -52.44 39.79
C LYS A 2 35.97 -51.12 39.09
N ASN A 3 36.61 -51.23 37.92
CA ASN A 3 36.89 -50.08 37.05
C ASN A 3 35.63 -49.64 36.37
N ILE A 4 35.23 -48.40 36.56
CA ILE A 4 34.14 -47.77 35.83
C ILE A 4 34.78 -46.94 34.71
N SER A 5 34.62 -47.40 33.47
CA SER A 5 34.98 -46.63 32.28
C SER A 5 33.92 -45.56 32.02
N LEU A 6 34.35 -44.31 32.07
CA LEU A 6 33.54 -43.14 31.71
C LEU A 6 33.64 -42.93 30.18
N ALA A 7 32.58 -43.26 29.45
CA ALA A 7 32.48 -42.97 28.01
C ALA A 7 32.01 -41.52 27.85
N ILE A 8 32.89 -40.67 27.34
CA ILE A 8 32.56 -39.30 26.96
C ILE A 8 31.91 -39.32 25.59
N PHE A 9 30.60 -39.05 25.51
CA PHE A 9 29.90 -38.79 24.26
C PHE A 9 30.20 -37.36 23.81
N LEU A 10 31.08 -37.20 22.85
CA LEU A 10 31.21 -35.92 22.11
C LEU A 10 30.06 -35.83 21.09
N SER A 11 29.09 -35.03 21.46
CA SER A 11 28.05 -34.58 20.50
C SER A 11 28.65 -33.50 19.59
N ILE A 12 28.97 -33.87 18.35
CA ILE A 12 29.32 -32.90 17.29
C ILE A 12 28.02 -32.24 16.87
N ILE A 13 27.76 -31.04 17.39
CA ILE A 13 26.74 -30.16 16.84
C ILE A 13 27.33 -29.58 15.55
N ALA A 14 26.93 -30.14 14.41
CA ALA A 14 27.18 -29.50 13.11
C ALA A 14 26.32 -28.23 13.05
N LEU A 15 26.93 -27.09 13.33
CA LEU A 15 26.41 -25.78 12.97
C LEU A 15 26.34 -25.74 11.45
N LEU A 16 25.15 -25.98 10.90
CA LEU A 16 24.83 -25.61 9.55
C LEU A 16 24.82 -24.08 9.51
N ASP A 17 25.96 -23.49 9.17
CA ASP A 17 26.01 -22.12 8.68
C ASP A 17 25.13 -22.04 7.43
N VAL A 18 23.87 -21.74 7.62
CA VAL A 18 23.02 -21.23 6.52
C VAL A 18 23.58 -19.85 6.20
N ASN A 19 24.62 -19.81 5.38
CA ASN A 19 25.04 -18.60 4.69
C ASN A 19 23.83 -18.08 3.92
N ALA A 20 23.04 -17.22 4.55
CA ALA A 20 22.08 -16.38 3.85
C ALA A 20 22.90 -15.52 2.90
N GLN A 21 23.10 -16.01 1.69
CA GLN A 21 23.75 -15.27 0.62
C GLN A 21 22.86 -14.06 0.38
N ALA A 22 23.28 -12.90 0.90
CA ALA A 22 22.56 -11.66 0.73
C ALA A 22 22.35 -11.47 -0.78
N ALA A 23 21.12 -11.64 -1.24
CA ALA A 23 20.81 -11.53 -2.66
C ALA A 23 21.31 -10.18 -3.16
N LYS A 24 22.12 -10.20 -4.21
CA LYS A 24 22.71 -9.00 -4.78
C LYS A 24 21.60 -7.97 -5.08
N PRO A 25 21.78 -6.69 -4.72
CA PRO A 25 20.81 -5.66 -5.06
C PRO A 25 20.50 -5.69 -6.55
N LEU A 26 19.24 -5.48 -6.92
CA LEU A 26 18.90 -5.29 -8.32
C LEU A 26 19.70 -4.11 -8.85
N LYS A 27 20.46 -4.31 -9.92
CA LYS A 27 21.10 -3.21 -10.65
C LYS A 27 20.01 -2.45 -11.42
N VAL A 28 19.31 -1.57 -10.73
CA VAL A 28 18.29 -0.71 -11.34
C VAL A 28 18.95 0.55 -11.86
N GLN A 29 18.70 0.88 -13.12
CA GLN A 29 19.07 2.22 -13.62
C GLN A 29 18.18 3.24 -12.88
N THR A 30 18.79 4.06 -12.02
CA THR A 30 18.10 5.00 -11.12
C THR A 30 17.67 6.31 -11.80
N ASN A 31 17.58 6.33 -13.14
CA ASN A 31 17.30 7.57 -13.88
C ASN A 31 15.81 7.95 -13.93
N VAL A 32 14.94 7.23 -13.21
CA VAL A 32 13.51 7.56 -13.17
C VAL A 32 13.30 8.77 -12.29
N LYS A 33 12.86 9.88 -12.90
CA LYS A 33 12.52 11.10 -12.17
C LYS A 33 11.28 10.89 -11.30
N SER A 34 11.31 11.38 -10.09
CA SER A 34 10.16 11.36 -9.19
C SER A 34 9.93 12.70 -8.50
N GLU A 35 8.70 12.97 -8.14
CA GLU A 35 8.28 14.14 -7.37
C GLU A 35 7.86 13.70 -5.97
N LYS A 36 8.36 14.39 -4.95
CA LYS A 36 8.09 14.10 -3.55
C LYS A 36 6.85 14.83 -3.07
N HIS A 37 5.98 14.12 -2.36
CA HIS A 37 4.72 14.64 -1.86
C HIS A 37 4.52 14.38 -0.36
N ILE A 38 3.59 15.10 0.24
CA ILE A 38 3.07 14.87 1.59
C ILE A 38 1.72 14.22 1.41
N SER A 39 1.61 12.95 1.74
CA SER A 39 0.37 12.21 1.48
C SER A 39 -0.02 11.27 2.61
N SER A 40 -1.23 10.78 2.54
CA SER A 40 -1.77 9.73 3.39
C SER A 40 -2.71 8.84 2.60
N SER A 41 -2.90 7.63 3.10
CA SER A 41 -3.92 6.70 2.62
C SER A 41 -4.83 6.37 3.79
N ILE A 42 -6.14 6.56 3.63
CA ILE A 42 -7.13 6.11 4.61
C ILE A 42 -7.79 4.86 4.02
N LEU A 43 -7.47 3.71 4.58
CA LEU A 43 -8.04 2.43 4.21
C LEU A 43 -9.43 2.32 4.81
N LEU A 44 -10.39 1.83 4.03
CA LEU A 44 -11.82 1.88 4.34
C LEU A 44 -12.46 0.51 4.18
N TRP A 45 -13.24 0.11 5.18
CA TRP A 45 -14.09 -1.09 5.16
C TRP A 45 -15.55 -0.65 5.30
N MET A 46 -16.36 -0.99 4.31
CA MET A 46 -17.79 -0.68 4.31
C MET A 46 -18.52 -1.40 5.43
N ARG A 47 -19.60 -0.80 5.91
CA ARG A 47 -20.52 -1.45 6.83
C ARG A 47 -21.10 -2.72 6.20
N THR A 48 -21.32 -3.74 7.03
CA THR A 48 -21.84 -5.05 6.61
C THR A 48 -23.32 -5.24 6.90
N ASP A 49 -23.94 -4.31 7.62
CA ASP A 49 -25.38 -4.26 7.90
C ASP A 49 -26.17 -3.52 6.80
N LYS A 50 -25.51 -3.10 5.72
CA LYS A 50 -26.09 -2.44 4.55
C LYS A 50 -25.48 -3.03 3.29
N LEU A 51 -26.13 -2.80 2.14
CA LEU A 51 -25.55 -3.16 0.86
C LEU A 51 -24.25 -2.37 0.63
N ARG A 52 -23.20 -3.08 0.25
CA ARG A 52 -21.89 -2.47 -0.04
C ARG A 52 -22.02 -1.33 -1.05
N GLN A 53 -22.82 -1.53 -2.10
CA GLN A 53 -23.02 -0.53 -3.15
C GLN A 53 -23.60 0.79 -2.64
N ASP A 54 -24.51 0.75 -1.66
CA ASP A 54 -25.08 1.96 -1.06
C ASP A 54 -23.99 2.76 -0.32
N GLY A 55 -23.10 2.06 0.40
CA GLY A 55 -21.94 2.65 1.04
C GLY A 55 -21.00 3.29 0.02
N MET A 56 -20.67 2.57 -1.06
CA MET A 56 -19.80 3.07 -2.13
C MET A 56 -20.41 4.29 -2.83
N ASN A 57 -21.70 4.28 -3.12
CA ASN A 57 -22.41 5.41 -3.73
C ASN A 57 -22.41 6.66 -2.82
N ARG A 58 -22.64 6.48 -1.51
CA ARG A 58 -22.57 7.57 -0.54
C ARG A 58 -21.16 8.12 -0.40
N TRP A 59 -20.15 7.25 -0.37
CA TRP A 59 -18.75 7.64 -0.32
C TRP A 59 -18.34 8.46 -1.55
N LYS A 60 -18.71 7.98 -2.75
CA LYS A 60 -18.49 8.67 -4.03
C LYS A 60 -19.26 10.01 -4.10
N GLY A 61 -20.47 10.06 -3.59
CA GLY A 61 -21.38 11.19 -3.68
C GLY A 61 -21.23 12.20 -2.53
N PRO A 62 -22.11 12.17 -1.50
CA PRO A 62 -22.12 13.18 -0.44
C PRO A 62 -20.82 13.31 0.34
N HIS A 63 -20.18 12.19 0.69
CA HIS A 63 -18.96 12.19 1.49
C HIS A 63 -17.77 12.84 0.77
N SER A 64 -17.62 12.59 -0.53
CA SER A 64 -16.53 13.17 -1.31
C SER A 64 -16.57 14.71 -1.30
N LYS A 65 -17.77 15.31 -1.31
CA LYS A 65 -17.97 16.75 -1.27
C LYS A 65 -17.48 17.37 0.06
N ILE A 66 -17.60 16.62 1.16
CA ILE A 66 -17.08 17.03 2.46
C ILE A 66 -15.56 17.14 2.41
N ILE A 67 -14.89 16.09 1.92
CA ILE A 67 -13.43 16.03 1.88
C ILE A 67 -12.88 17.01 0.84
N SER A 68 -13.43 17.06 -0.37
CA SER A 68 -12.95 17.92 -1.46
C SER A 68 -13.05 19.41 -1.16
N ALA A 69 -13.91 19.83 -0.22
CA ALA A 69 -13.99 21.21 0.25
C ALA A 69 -12.77 21.63 1.12
N ASN A 70 -11.85 20.72 1.45
CA ASN A 70 -10.63 21.05 2.21
C ASN A 70 -9.62 21.78 1.31
N LYS A 71 -9.40 23.06 1.55
CA LYS A 71 -8.47 23.93 0.80
C LYS A 71 -6.99 23.56 0.94
N GLY A 72 -6.66 22.68 1.89
CA GLY A 72 -5.30 22.17 2.10
C GLY A 72 -4.88 21.07 1.14
N LEU A 73 -5.81 20.50 0.38
CA LEU A 73 -5.55 19.41 -0.55
C LEU A 73 -4.84 19.89 -1.81
N LEU A 74 -3.81 19.16 -2.23
CA LEU A 74 -3.24 19.20 -3.57
C LEU A 74 -4.02 18.24 -4.48
N GLU A 75 -4.22 17.00 -3.98
CA GLU A 75 -5.00 15.98 -4.66
C GLU A 75 -5.86 15.21 -3.66
N TYR A 76 -7.06 14.82 -4.08
CA TYR A 76 -7.91 13.85 -3.40
C TYR A 76 -8.49 12.88 -4.41
N ARG A 77 -8.18 11.60 -4.21
CA ARG A 77 -8.74 10.51 -5.01
C ARG A 77 -9.44 9.50 -4.11
N GLN A 78 -10.50 8.92 -4.63
CA GLN A 78 -11.07 7.69 -4.10
C GLN A 78 -10.65 6.53 -5.01
N ILE A 79 -10.06 5.51 -4.42
CA ILE A 79 -9.65 4.29 -5.08
C ILE A 79 -10.60 3.19 -4.60
N HIS A 80 -11.52 2.79 -5.46
CA HIS A 80 -12.53 1.79 -5.17
C HIS A 80 -12.03 0.41 -5.62
N PHE A 81 -11.90 -0.54 -4.69
CA PHE A 81 -11.46 -1.88 -5.04
C PHE A 81 -12.59 -2.75 -5.57
N ALA A 82 -12.25 -3.66 -6.48
CA ALA A 82 -13.18 -4.68 -6.96
C ALA A 82 -13.66 -5.54 -5.79
N GLU A 83 -14.93 -5.95 -5.81
CA GLU A 83 -15.54 -6.68 -4.71
C GLU A 83 -14.88 -8.05 -4.47
N ASN A 84 -14.50 -8.75 -5.54
CA ASN A 84 -13.98 -10.12 -5.49
C ASN A 84 -12.44 -10.15 -5.58
N ASN A 85 -11.74 -9.27 -4.83
CA ASN A 85 -10.28 -9.29 -4.80
C ASN A 85 -9.75 -10.52 -4.02
N LYS A 86 -8.96 -11.34 -4.70
CA LYS A 86 -8.22 -12.47 -4.11
C LYS A 86 -6.72 -12.22 -4.01
N GLY A 87 -6.23 -11.15 -4.63
CA GLY A 87 -4.83 -10.83 -4.84
C GLY A 87 -4.42 -11.05 -6.29
N LEU A 88 -3.78 -10.02 -6.90
CA LEU A 88 -3.26 -10.10 -8.27
C LEU A 88 -1.80 -10.57 -8.29
N TRP A 89 -1.05 -10.34 -7.20
CA TRP A 89 0.36 -10.74 -7.15
C TRP A 89 0.47 -12.27 -7.16
N PRO A 90 1.35 -12.86 -8.00
CA PRO A 90 1.53 -14.31 -8.02
C PRO A 90 2.02 -14.83 -6.66
N ALA A 91 1.83 -16.12 -6.41
CA ALA A 91 2.25 -16.74 -5.16
C ALA A 91 3.77 -16.63 -4.96
N ILE A 92 4.18 -16.17 -3.78
CA ILE A 92 5.58 -16.04 -3.39
C ILE A 92 5.79 -16.90 -2.13
N SER A 93 6.81 -17.75 -2.14
CA SER A 93 7.13 -18.58 -0.97
C SER A 93 7.43 -17.71 0.26
N GLY A 94 6.71 -17.95 1.37
CA GLY A 94 6.87 -17.21 2.62
C GLY A 94 6.33 -15.78 2.63
N VAL A 95 5.53 -15.39 1.61
CA VAL A 95 4.87 -14.09 1.54
C VAL A 95 3.37 -14.29 1.32
N GLU A 96 2.55 -13.62 2.12
CA GLU A 96 1.10 -13.62 1.97
C GLU A 96 0.71 -12.75 0.76
N THR A 97 0.30 -13.37 -0.35
CA THR A 97 -0.17 -12.67 -1.56
C THR A 97 -1.69 -12.75 -1.71
N ASN A 98 -2.34 -13.72 -1.06
CA ASN A 98 -3.79 -13.85 -1.05
C ASN A 98 -4.42 -12.88 -0.06
N ILE A 99 -5.52 -12.25 -0.46
CA ILE A 99 -6.26 -11.32 0.38
C ILE A 99 -7.34 -12.08 1.14
N ALA A 100 -7.18 -12.18 2.46
CA ALA A 100 -8.17 -12.80 3.33
C ALA A 100 -9.48 -11.99 3.31
N GLN A 101 -10.62 -12.65 3.05
CA GLN A 101 -11.90 -11.96 2.81
C GLN A 101 -12.43 -11.18 4.02
N ASN A 102 -12.12 -11.65 5.25
CA ASN A 102 -12.48 -10.94 6.48
C ASN A 102 -11.68 -9.64 6.71
N ARG A 103 -10.56 -9.48 5.99
CA ARG A 103 -9.67 -8.30 6.07
C ARG A 103 -9.63 -7.50 4.76
N LYS A 104 -10.36 -7.91 3.76
CA LYS A 104 -10.41 -7.25 2.45
C LYS A 104 -10.85 -5.80 2.59
N ILE A 105 -10.02 -4.89 2.10
CA ILE A 105 -10.26 -3.45 2.06
C ILE A 105 -11.27 -3.17 0.92
N ASP A 106 -12.24 -2.28 1.14
CA ASP A 106 -13.20 -1.89 0.12
C ASP A 106 -12.70 -0.72 -0.74
N GLY A 107 -11.84 0.12 -0.19
CA GLY A 107 -11.22 1.21 -0.94
C GLY A 107 -10.26 2.05 -0.11
N VAL A 108 -9.69 3.04 -0.75
CA VAL A 108 -8.73 3.98 -0.16
C VAL A 108 -9.11 5.41 -0.50
N ALA A 109 -9.22 6.27 0.52
CA ALA A 109 -9.16 7.70 0.33
C ALA A 109 -7.69 8.12 0.24
N ASP A 110 -7.25 8.45 -0.94
CA ASP A 110 -5.88 8.84 -1.25
C ASP A 110 -5.74 10.36 -1.24
N VAL A 111 -4.99 10.88 -0.27
CA VAL A 111 -4.91 12.30 0.03
C VAL A 111 -3.48 12.80 -0.12
N THR A 112 -3.29 13.85 -0.91
CA THR A 112 -2.04 14.59 -1.02
C THR A 112 -2.25 16.04 -0.60
N LEU A 113 -1.39 16.55 0.27
CA LEU A 113 -1.46 17.90 0.83
C LEU A 113 -0.56 18.88 0.04
N LYS A 114 -0.97 20.15 -0.03
CA LYS A 114 -0.16 21.21 -0.64
C LYS A 114 1.17 21.42 0.08
N ASN A 115 1.15 21.33 1.41
CA ASN A 115 2.31 21.50 2.29
C ASN A 115 1.97 21.01 3.71
N LEU A 116 2.96 20.98 4.61
CA LEU A 116 2.77 20.53 6.01
C LEU A 116 1.75 21.36 6.78
N PHE A 117 1.64 22.66 6.54
CA PHE A 117 0.66 23.53 7.22
C PHE A 117 -0.78 23.23 6.79
N SER A 118 -0.96 22.53 5.68
CA SER A 118 -2.28 22.14 5.18
C SER A 118 -3.01 21.17 6.10
N ILE A 119 -2.31 20.44 6.97
CA ILE A 119 -2.90 19.58 8.01
C ILE A 119 -3.87 20.37 8.90
N PHE A 120 -3.54 21.61 9.21
CA PHE A 120 -4.37 22.47 10.08
C PHE A 120 -5.59 23.07 9.37
N ARG A 121 -5.59 23.12 8.02
CA ARG A 121 -6.68 23.71 7.23
C ARG A 121 -7.91 22.82 7.12
N GLY A 122 -7.76 21.51 7.38
CA GLY A 122 -8.81 20.51 7.22
C GLY A 122 -9.71 20.28 8.45
N LYS A 123 -9.50 20.96 9.58
CA LYS A 123 -10.20 20.66 10.85
C LYS A 123 -11.73 20.64 10.75
N LYS A 124 -12.33 21.58 10.01
CA LYS A 124 -13.79 21.63 9.82
C LYS A 124 -14.26 20.44 9.00
N GLN A 125 -13.59 20.13 7.89
CA GLN A 125 -13.92 19.01 7.01
C GLN A 125 -13.72 17.67 7.71
N ASN A 126 -12.67 17.51 8.49
CA ASN A 126 -12.44 16.30 9.29
C ASN A 126 -13.61 16.06 10.28
N LYS A 127 -14.08 17.12 10.97
CA LYS A 127 -15.24 17.00 11.86
C LYS A 127 -16.52 16.56 11.11
N LEU A 128 -16.75 17.11 9.92
CA LEU A 128 -17.89 16.71 9.08
C LEU A 128 -17.71 15.30 8.55
N ALA A 129 -16.49 14.92 8.16
CA ALA A 129 -16.18 13.56 7.72
C ALA A 129 -16.47 12.54 8.82
N TYR A 130 -16.01 12.79 10.05
CA TYR A 130 -16.28 11.90 11.19
C TYR A 130 -17.79 11.73 11.45
N ALA A 131 -18.57 12.81 11.34
CA ALA A 131 -20.02 12.73 11.51
C ALA A 131 -20.71 11.89 10.42
N ASP A 132 -20.12 11.81 9.22
CA ASP A 132 -20.66 11.04 8.10
C ASP A 132 -20.12 9.60 8.05
N GLU A 133 -18.87 9.36 8.43
CA GLU A 133 -18.18 8.06 8.38
C GLU A 133 -18.90 6.95 9.15
N VAL A 134 -19.53 7.27 10.27
CA VAL A 134 -20.34 6.31 11.05
C VAL A 134 -21.48 5.67 10.25
N ASN A 135 -21.92 6.34 9.18
CA ASN A 135 -22.97 5.84 8.29
C ASN A 135 -22.42 4.98 7.15
N LEU A 136 -21.10 5.02 6.93
CA LEU A 136 -20.43 4.42 5.78
C LEU A 136 -19.55 3.23 6.15
N PHE A 137 -18.71 3.41 7.16
CA PHE A 137 -17.60 2.51 7.42
C PHE A 137 -17.77 1.78 8.74
N LYS A 138 -17.43 0.49 8.74
CA LYS A 138 -17.25 -0.27 9.98
C LYS A 138 -15.84 -0.08 10.54
N ARG A 139 -14.87 0.24 9.68
CA ARG A 139 -13.45 0.46 10.04
C ARG A 139 -12.80 1.46 9.11
N THR A 140 -11.93 2.31 9.68
CA THR A 140 -11.04 3.21 8.93
C THR A 140 -9.65 3.19 9.55
N ILE A 141 -8.59 3.14 8.72
CA ILE A 141 -7.20 3.16 9.16
C ILE A 141 -6.42 4.15 8.32
N LEU A 142 -5.89 5.21 8.95
CA LEU A 142 -5.05 6.19 8.28
C LEU A 142 -3.58 5.81 8.40
N TYR A 143 -2.90 5.76 7.26
CA TYR A 143 -1.45 5.71 7.16
C TYR A 143 -0.92 7.01 6.57
N ALA A 144 -0.08 7.73 7.32
CA ALA A 144 0.63 8.90 6.83
C ALA A 144 1.93 8.48 6.14
N ALA A 145 2.28 9.14 5.04
CA ALA A 145 3.52 8.92 4.30
C ALA A 145 4.27 10.24 4.12
N PHE A 146 5.06 10.59 5.11
CA PHE A 146 5.92 11.77 5.08
C PHE A 146 7.25 11.47 5.78
N PRO A 147 8.37 11.75 5.14
CA PRO A 147 8.60 12.40 3.83
C PRO A 147 8.70 11.42 2.64
N HIS A 148 8.17 10.22 2.72
CA HIS A 148 8.41 9.11 1.80
C HIS A 148 7.19 8.76 0.95
N SER A 149 6.69 9.74 0.18
CA SER A 149 5.71 9.56 -0.88
C SER A 149 6.22 10.16 -2.17
N TYR A 150 6.16 9.39 -3.27
CA TYR A 150 6.74 9.80 -4.54
C TYR A 150 5.81 9.46 -5.70
N TRP A 151 5.71 10.38 -6.66
CA TRP A 151 5.10 10.16 -7.96
C TRP A 151 6.20 10.05 -9.00
N TYR A 152 6.26 8.94 -9.71
CA TYR A 152 7.30 8.64 -10.68
C TYR A 152 6.88 9.03 -12.08
N LYS A 153 7.79 9.65 -12.85
CA LYS A 153 7.59 9.93 -14.29
C LYS A 153 7.92 8.66 -15.07
N VAL A 154 6.89 7.86 -15.33
CA VAL A 154 7.00 6.70 -16.22
C VAL A 154 6.88 7.12 -17.68
N ALA A 155 7.38 6.30 -18.58
CA ALA A 155 7.22 6.53 -20.00
C ALA A 155 5.71 6.65 -20.32
N ASP A 156 5.33 7.66 -21.10
CA ASP A 156 3.94 7.83 -21.52
C ASP A 156 2.94 8.19 -20.39
N SER A 157 3.40 8.92 -19.37
CA SER A 157 2.54 9.35 -18.25
C SER A 157 1.32 10.22 -18.65
N ASN A 158 1.22 10.63 -19.91
CA ASN A 158 0.06 11.35 -20.47
C ASN A 158 -0.95 10.42 -21.14
N ALA A 159 -0.66 9.12 -21.24
CA ALA A 159 -1.60 8.16 -21.80
C ALA A 159 -2.81 7.97 -20.88
N GLU A 160 -3.95 7.62 -21.46
CA GLU A 160 -5.14 7.27 -20.72
C GLU A 160 -4.89 6.00 -19.88
N ILE A 161 -5.34 6.03 -18.63
CA ILE A 161 -5.26 4.91 -17.70
C ILE A 161 -6.61 4.20 -17.71
N GLY A 162 -6.64 2.99 -18.28
CA GLY A 162 -7.85 2.17 -18.37
C GLY A 162 -7.95 1.07 -17.30
N ALA A 163 -6.87 0.80 -16.55
CA ALA A 163 -6.89 -0.13 -15.42
C ALA A 163 -5.87 0.27 -14.36
N ASN A 164 -6.19 -0.03 -13.10
CA ASN A 164 -5.30 0.24 -11.98
C ASN A 164 -5.18 -0.98 -11.05
N ALA A 165 -4.03 -1.09 -10.40
CA ALA A 165 -3.84 -1.97 -9.25
C ALA A 165 -3.17 -1.20 -8.11
N MET A 166 -3.50 -1.55 -6.87
CA MET A 166 -2.84 -1.00 -5.68
C MET A 166 -2.29 -2.14 -4.85
N VAL A 167 -1.00 -2.08 -4.55
CA VAL A 167 -0.31 -3.12 -3.79
C VAL A 167 0.05 -2.58 -2.41
N PHE A 168 -0.31 -3.34 -1.36
CA PHE A 168 0.10 -3.06 0.01
C PHE A 168 1.15 -4.07 0.45
N PHE A 169 2.20 -3.56 1.10
CA PHE A 169 3.30 -4.39 1.57
C PHE A 169 3.38 -4.37 3.10
N ARG A 170 3.56 -5.56 3.66
CA ARG A 170 3.91 -5.75 5.06
C ARG A 170 5.37 -6.17 5.14
N LYS A 171 6.12 -5.48 5.97
CA LYS A 171 7.55 -5.74 6.22
C LYS A 171 7.70 -7.03 7.04
N LYS A 172 8.76 -7.81 6.82
CA LYS A 172 9.17 -8.86 7.76
C LYS A 172 9.68 -8.24 9.07
N GLU A 173 9.43 -8.89 10.19
CA GLU A 173 9.92 -8.44 11.51
C GLU A 173 11.46 -8.34 11.54
N SER A 174 12.15 -9.27 10.88
CA SER A 174 13.62 -9.29 10.80
C SER A 174 14.23 -8.16 9.97
N VAL A 175 13.43 -7.41 9.21
CA VAL A 175 13.89 -6.32 8.35
C VAL A 175 13.74 -4.99 9.04
N SER A 176 14.80 -4.16 9.06
CA SER A 176 14.71 -2.83 9.64
C SER A 176 13.81 -1.90 8.81
N ASP A 177 13.23 -0.87 9.43
CA ASP A 177 12.44 0.14 8.70
C ASP A 177 13.28 0.90 7.66
N ALA A 178 14.57 1.08 7.92
CA ALA A 178 15.50 1.73 6.99
C ALA A 178 15.74 0.87 5.75
N ASP A 179 16.02 -0.42 5.93
CA ASP A 179 16.26 -1.35 4.83
C ASP A 179 14.99 -1.58 4.01
N PHE A 180 13.83 -1.73 4.66
CA PHE A 180 12.55 -1.85 3.97
C PHE A 180 12.24 -0.59 3.15
N ARG A 181 12.47 0.60 3.70
CA ARG A 181 12.27 1.86 2.98
C ARG A 181 13.21 1.96 1.78
N LYS A 182 14.47 1.58 1.95
CA LYS A 182 15.43 1.54 0.86
C LYS A 182 14.98 0.57 -0.23
N PHE A 183 14.54 -0.63 0.15
CA PHE A 183 14.01 -1.61 -0.78
C PHE A 183 12.84 -1.05 -1.61
N ILE A 184 11.84 -0.44 -0.95
CA ILE A 184 10.67 0.12 -1.66
C ILE A 184 11.07 1.29 -2.57
N ASN A 185 11.87 2.26 -2.08
CA ASN A 185 12.13 3.50 -2.81
C ASN A 185 13.25 3.38 -3.84
N ASP A 186 14.29 2.59 -3.55
CA ASP A 186 15.53 2.60 -4.33
C ASP A 186 15.70 1.32 -5.18
N GLU A 187 14.92 0.26 -4.88
CA GLU A 187 15.00 -1.00 -5.63
C GLU A 187 13.66 -1.33 -6.32
N LEU A 188 12.61 -1.62 -5.55
CA LEU A 188 11.35 -2.15 -6.08
C LEU A 188 10.64 -1.13 -6.99
N THR A 189 10.40 0.09 -6.51
CA THR A 189 9.64 1.07 -7.30
C THR A 189 10.39 1.51 -8.56
N PRO A 190 11.71 1.78 -8.54
CA PRO A 190 12.46 2.04 -9.77
C PRO A 190 12.48 0.85 -10.73
N ALA A 191 12.55 -0.39 -10.24
CA ALA A 191 12.47 -1.57 -11.10
C ALA A 191 11.11 -1.67 -11.80
N LEU A 192 10.01 -1.43 -11.07
CA LEU A 192 8.66 -1.36 -11.64
C LEU A 192 8.56 -0.26 -12.71
N ALA A 193 9.14 0.92 -12.48
CA ALA A 193 9.17 2.01 -13.46
C ALA A 193 9.87 1.62 -14.77
N ASN A 194 10.94 0.81 -14.66
CA ASN A 194 11.75 0.39 -15.80
C ASN A 194 11.14 -0.75 -16.63
N THR A 195 10.03 -1.34 -16.21
CA THR A 195 9.31 -2.35 -17.03
C THR A 195 8.76 -1.77 -18.33
N GLY A 196 8.56 -0.44 -18.39
CA GLY A 196 7.94 0.23 -19.54
C GLY A 196 6.45 -0.03 -19.72
N MET A 197 5.83 -0.85 -18.85
CA MET A 197 4.41 -1.27 -18.95
C MET A 197 3.46 -0.32 -18.23
N LEU A 198 3.98 0.54 -17.35
CA LEU A 198 3.17 1.39 -16.48
C LEU A 198 2.88 2.77 -17.09
N LYS A 199 1.69 3.29 -16.87
CA LYS A 199 1.23 4.64 -17.20
C LYS A 199 1.12 5.54 -15.96
N GLU A 200 0.96 4.96 -14.78
CA GLU A 200 1.06 5.63 -13.48
C GLU A 200 1.88 4.76 -12.54
N LEU A 201 2.73 5.42 -11.75
CA LEU A 201 3.47 4.77 -10.68
C LEU A 201 3.64 5.76 -9.52
N ARG A 202 3.06 5.40 -8.38
CA ARG A 202 3.21 6.17 -7.14
C ARG A 202 3.51 5.23 -5.99
N ASN A 203 4.41 5.60 -5.11
CA ASN A 203 4.63 4.86 -3.88
C ASN A 203 4.42 5.71 -2.64
N LYS A 204 4.18 5.02 -1.53
CA LYS A 204 4.17 5.56 -0.18
C LYS A 204 4.85 4.56 0.74
N VAL A 205 5.86 5.01 1.47
CA VAL A 205 6.35 4.29 2.64
C VAL A 205 5.76 4.95 3.86
N TYR A 206 4.98 4.19 4.60
CA TYR A 206 4.19 4.69 5.70
C TYR A 206 5.03 4.94 6.95
N ASN A 207 4.67 5.97 7.69
CA ASN A 207 5.17 6.19 9.04
C ASN A 207 4.55 5.13 9.98
N PRO A 208 5.15 4.86 11.13
CA PRO A 208 4.54 4.01 12.14
C PRO A 208 3.11 4.45 12.42
N TRP A 209 2.18 3.51 12.32
CA TRP A 209 0.77 3.79 12.50
C TRP A 209 0.47 4.28 13.92
N LYS A 210 -0.46 5.23 14.03
CA LYS A 210 -0.96 5.76 15.31
C LYS A 210 -2.47 5.95 15.21
N GLU A 211 -3.22 5.28 16.06
CA GLU A 211 -4.68 5.36 16.12
C GLU A 211 -5.22 6.80 16.16
N LYS A 212 -4.58 7.66 16.97
CA LYS A 212 -4.97 9.06 17.16
C LYS A 212 -4.90 9.94 15.90
N GLN A 213 -4.28 9.46 14.81
CA GLN A 213 -4.17 10.23 13.57
C GLN A 213 -5.51 10.34 12.83
N TRP A 214 -6.37 9.32 12.97
CA TRP A 214 -7.72 9.31 12.43
C TRP A 214 -8.59 8.44 13.32
N ASN A 215 -9.35 9.05 14.20
CA ASN A 215 -10.13 8.36 15.22
C ASN A 215 -11.58 8.84 15.20
N THR A 216 -12.34 8.35 14.23
CA THR A 216 -13.76 8.63 14.08
C THR A 216 -14.55 7.92 15.18
N PRO A 217 -15.29 8.63 16.04
CA PRO A 217 -16.10 7.99 17.06
C PRO A 217 -17.08 6.97 16.48
N ASN A 218 -17.20 5.80 17.12
CA ASN A 218 -18.08 4.69 16.72
C ASN A 218 -17.72 4.01 15.37
N VAL A 219 -16.52 4.24 14.86
CA VAL A 219 -15.91 3.48 13.77
C VAL A 219 -14.71 2.72 14.34
N ALA A 220 -14.49 1.46 13.95
CA ALA A 220 -13.34 0.70 14.43
C ALA A 220 -12.02 1.23 13.83
N HIS A 221 -10.97 1.24 14.65
CA HIS A 221 -9.62 1.65 14.24
C HIS A 221 -8.57 0.61 14.65
N ASP A 222 -9.00 -0.57 15.11
CA ASP A 222 -8.09 -1.63 15.50
C ASP A 222 -7.22 -2.06 14.32
N ASN A 223 -5.91 -2.00 14.53
CA ASN A 223 -4.89 -2.31 13.52
C ASN A 223 -3.71 -3.00 14.22
N ASN A 224 -3.88 -4.30 14.45
CA ASN A 224 -2.86 -5.11 15.11
C ASN A 224 -1.55 -5.04 14.34
N GLU A 225 -0.43 -5.14 15.01
CA GLU A 225 0.90 -5.05 14.41
C GLU A 225 1.08 -6.04 13.24
N ALA A 226 0.60 -7.27 13.41
CA ALA A 226 0.63 -8.30 12.38
C ALA A 226 -0.20 -7.95 11.11
N ASP A 227 -1.07 -6.95 11.18
CA ASP A 227 -1.96 -6.54 10.09
C ASP A 227 -1.55 -5.21 9.46
N GLN A 228 -0.59 -4.50 10.08
CA GLN A 228 -0.15 -3.19 9.61
C GLN A 228 0.62 -3.29 8.30
N PHE A 229 0.29 -2.41 7.36
CA PHE A 229 1.08 -2.21 6.15
C PHE A 229 2.12 -1.11 6.36
N GLN A 230 3.31 -1.30 5.80
CA GLN A 230 4.40 -0.33 5.87
C GLN A 230 4.61 0.42 4.56
N ALA A 231 4.01 -0.05 3.46
CA ALA A 231 4.06 0.67 2.18
C ALA A 231 2.85 0.35 1.30
N SER A 232 2.61 1.23 0.32
CA SER A 232 1.74 0.94 -0.82
C SER A 232 2.35 1.46 -2.12
N ILE A 233 1.99 0.79 -3.22
CA ILE A 233 2.34 1.21 -4.58
C ILE A 233 1.07 1.21 -5.42
N MET A 234 0.79 2.34 -6.09
CA MET A 234 -0.26 2.47 -7.10
C MET A 234 0.33 2.27 -8.47
N LEU A 235 -0.29 1.41 -9.26
CA LEU A 235 0.09 1.03 -10.61
C LEU A 235 -1.05 1.36 -11.58
N GLY A 236 -0.77 2.12 -12.64
CA GLY A 236 -1.72 2.39 -13.71
C GLY A 236 -1.28 1.74 -15.01
N PHE A 237 -2.24 1.22 -15.76
CA PHE A 237 -2.06 0.50 -17.02
C PHE A 237 -2.99 1.06 -18.11
N THR A 238 -2.65 0.84 -19.36
CA THR A 238 -3.50 1.24 -20.50
C THR A 238 -4.88 0.56 -20.44
N ASN A 239 -4.91 -0.72 -20.03
CA ASN A 239 -6.13 -1.52 -19.92
C ASN A 239 -5.90 -2.75 -19.03
N LYS A 240 -6.99 -3.50 -18.78
CA LYS A 240 -6.97 -4.70 -17.93
C LYS A 240 -6.06 -5.81 -18.48
N SER A 241 -6.03 -6.02 -19.80
CA SER A 241 -5.17 -7.04 -20.42
C SER A 241 -3.68 -6.75 -20.17
N GLU A 242 -3.26 -5.49 -20.23
CA GLU A 242 -1.88 -5.10 -19.94
C GLU A 242 -1.57 -5.25 -18.44
N MET A 243 -2.53 -4.99 -17.56
CA MET A 243 -2.39 -5.26 -16.13
C MET A 243 -2.22 -6.77 -15.86
N GLU A 244 -3.02 -7.63 -16.47
CA GLU A 244 -2.93 -9.08 -16.31
C GLU A 244 -1.58 -9.62 -16.83
N LYS A 245 -1.14 -9.18 -18.00
CA LYS A 245 0.19 -9.51 -18.56
C LYS A 245 1.32 -9.08 -17.63
N PHE A 246 1.20 -7.89 -17.02
CA PHE A 246 2.20 -7.39 -16.09
C PHE A 246 2.38 -8.35 -14.90
N PHE A 247 1.29 -8.74 -14.23
CA PHE A 247 1.37 -9.63 -13.07
C PHE A 247 1.79 -11.08 -13.40
N THR A 248 1.81 -11.45 -14.67
CA THR A 248 2.28 -12.75 -15.16
C THR A 248 3.64 -12.70 -15.89
N SER A 249 4.30 -11.54 -15.87
CA SER A 249 5.58 -11.33 -16.58
C SER A 249 6.77 -11.89 -15.81
N GLU A 250 7.86 -12.19 -16.52
CA GLU A 250 9.15 -12.60 -15.93
C GLU A 250 9.72 -11.51 -15.01
N GLU A 251 9.45 -10.23 -15.30
CA GLU A 251 9.88 -9.11 -14.47
C GLU A 251 9.26 -9.20 -13.08
N ILE A 252 7.97 -9.53 -12.99
CA ILE A 252 7.28 -9.72 -11.71
C ILE A 252 7.78 -10.95 -10.98
N GLU A 253 8.14 -12.03 -11.68
CA GLU A 253 8.77 -13.18 -11.06
C GLU A 253 10.11 -12.81 -10.40
N LYS A 254 10.98 -12.11 -11.10
CA LYS A 254 12.26 -11.60 -10.56
C LYS A 254 12.06 -10.64 -9.37
N LEU A 255 11.05 -9.77 -9.44
CA LEU A 255 10.70 -8.88 -8.33
C LEU A 255 10.14 -9.65 -7.14
N SER A 256 9.41 -10.74 -7.37
CA SER A 256 8.86 -11.61 -6.33
C SER A 256 9.96 -12.25 -5.47
N GLU A 257 11.09 -12.64 -6.06
CA GLU A 257 12.25 -13.11 -5.31
C GLU A 257 12.76 -12.04 -4.33
N ARG A 258 12.83 -10.79 -4.78
CA ARG A 258 13.25 -9.67 -3.93
C ARG A 258 12.23 -9.36 -2.82
N ILE A 259 10.94 -9.36 -3.17
CA ILE A 259 9.84 -9.18 -2.22
C ILE A 259 9.93 -10.24 -1.12
N SER A 260 10.26 -11.49 -1.44
CA SER A 260 10.38 -12.58 -0.47
C SER A 260 11.42 -12.31 0.63
N ILE A 261 12.42 -11.47 0.37
CA ILE A 261 13.46 -11.12 1.34
C ILE A 261 12.97 -10.09 2.35
N TYR A 262 12.22 -9.09 1.89
CA TYR A 262 11.86 -7.91 2.69
C TYR A 262 10.45 -7.94 3.24
N CYS A 263 9.52 -8.66 2.57
CA CYS A 263 8.11 -8.60 2.87
C CYS A 263 7.56 -9.90 3.42
N SER A 264 6.62 -9.79 4.38
CA SER A 264 5.77 -10.89 4.83
C SER A 264 4.41 -10.91 4.11
N ALA A 265 4.00 -9.80 3.48
CA ALA A 265 2.81 -9.75 2.64
C ALA A 265 2.99 -8.78 1.45
N ALA A 266 2.33 -9.11 0.33
CA ALA A 266 2.19 -8.28 -0.86
C ALA A 266 0.76 -8.43 -1.41
N HIS A 267 -0.17 -7.62 -0.86
CA HIS A 267 -1.59 -7.68 -1.22
C HIS A 267 -1.88 -6.76 -2.40
N ALA A 268 -1.97 -7.30 -3.59
CA ALA A 268 -2.27 -6.55 -4.82
C ALA A 268 -3.78 -6.58 -5.11
N TYR A 269 -4.42 -5.42 -4.98
CA TYR A 269 -5.84 -5.22 -5.23
C TYR A 269 -6.09 -4.78 -6.68
N GLU A 270 -7.04 -5.41 -7.35
CA GLU A 270 -7.65 -4.86 -8.55
C GLU A 270 -8.49 -3.65 -8.17
N VAL A 271 -8.27 -2.53 -8.85
CA VAL A 271 -9.05 -1.31 -8.67
C VAL A 271 -10.20 -1.33 -9.66
N TYR A 272 -11.43 -1.23 -9.15
CA TYR A 272 -12.64 -1.12 -9.96
C TYR A 272 -12.77 0.27 -10.58
N GLU A 273 -12.53 1.32 -9.78
CA GLU A 273 -12.66 2.71 -10.21
C GLU A 273 -11.70 3.61 -9.40
N THR A 274 -11.05 4.55 -10.07
CA THR A 274 -10.32 5.66 -9.46
C THR A 274 -11.01 6.97 -9.81
N ILE A 275 -11.42 7.73 -8.79
CA ILE A 275 -12.14 8.99 -8.97
C ILE A 275 -11.31 10.11 -8.35
N THR A 276 -10.99 11.11 -9.14
CA THR A 276 -10.29 12.31 -8.68
C THR A 276 -11.29 13.43 -8.42
N PHE A 277 -11.33 13.93 -7.20
CA PHE A 277 -12.22 15.02 -6.77
C PHE A 277 -11.48 16.36 -6.63
N VAL A 278 -10.21 16.31 -6.26
CA VAL A 278 -9.32 17.49 -6.21
C VAL A 278 -8.08 17.17 -7.01
N LYS A 279 -7.71 18.06 -7.93
CA LYS A 279 -6.47 18.00 -8.72
C LYS A 279 -5.82 19.38 -8.74
N ASP A 280 -4.50 19.41 -8.55
CA ASP A 280 -3.70 20.65 -8.51
C ASP A 280 -4.29 21.73 -7.56
N GLY A 281 -4.85 21.25 -6.44
CA GLY A 281 -5.47 22.11 -5.43
C GLY A 281 -6.81 22.71 -5.81
N LYS A 282 -7.44 22.24 -6.89
CA LYS A 282 -8.76 22.67 -7.37
C LYS A 282 -9.74 21.49 -7.31
N GLN A 283 -10.96 21.77 -6.86
CA GLN A 283 -12.05 20.81 -6.94
C GLN A 283 -12.47 20.69 -8.41
N ILE A 284 -12.62 19.44 -8.90
CA ILE A 284 -12.93 19.14 -10.32
C ILE A 284 -14.24 18.36 -10.48
N GLN A 285 -14.84 17.90 -9.39
CA GLN A 285 -16.15 17.21 -9.33
C GLN A 285 -17.00 17.72 -8.17
#